data_c8d6210b46ad22c639c25488b12b38c3
#
_entry.id   c8d6210b46ad22c639c25488b12b38c3
#
_cell.length_a   1.000
_cell.length_b   1.000
_cell.length_c   1.000
_cell.angle_alpha   90.00
_cell.angle_beta   90.00
_cell.angle_gamma   90.00
#
_symmetry.space_group_name_H-M   'P 1'
#
loop_
_entity.id
_entity.type
_entity.pdbx_description
1 polymer ?
#
loop_
_entity_poly.entity_id
_entity_poly.type
_entity_poly.pdbx_seq_one_letter_code
_entity_poly.pdbx_strand_id
1 'polypeptide(L)'
;MCIRDRLKSDPNVKVNRLDIIGYASPEGTLAANKRLSEGRAMALRDYLAYRYDFPRNQYYIVFGGENWDGLEKALETIELEYKDEVLDIIRNIPIEKGRETKLMQLHGGTPYRYLLKYIFPSLRVAICKVNYEVRDFSVEEAKEIIKTRPQNLSLNEMFLVANTYPTGSQEFIDMFETAVRMY
;
A
#
# COMPACT_ATOMS: atom_id res chain seq x y z
N MET A 1 8.63 -12.35 11.35
CA MET A 1 9.61 -11.37 10.80
C MET A 1 8.86 -10.46 9.86
N CYS A 2 8.92 -9.13 10.05
CA CYS A 2 8.20 -8.17 9.22
C CYS A 2 8.85 -8.09 7.82
N ILE A 3 8.06 -7.86 6.76
CA ILE A 3 8.58 -7.66 5.38
C ILE A 3 9.73 -6.64 5.36
N ARG A 4 9.65 -5.59 6.16
CA ARG A 4 10.67 -4.53 6.29
C ARG A 4 12.00 -5.02 6.87
N ASP A 5 11.97 -5.93 7.85
CA ASP A 5 13.20 -6.53 8.42
C ASP A 5 13.90 -7.39 7.36
N ARG A 6 13.11 -8.08 6.53
CA ARG A 6 13.59 -8.92 5.43
C ARG A 6 14.27 -8.09 4.35
N LEU A 7 13.67 -6.95 3.94
CA LEU A 7 14.23 -6.07 2.92
C LEU A 7 15.56 -5.43 3.35
N LYS A 8 15.72 -5.06 4.63
CA LYS A 8 16.98 -4.49 5.13
C LYS A 8 18.09 -5.53 5.28
N SER A 9 17.76 -6.78 5.58
CA SER A 9 18.73 -7.85 5.80
C SER A 9 19.14 -8.60 4.54
N ASP A 10 18.45 -8.40 3.42
CA ASP A 10 18.81 -9.04 2.15
C ASP A 10 19.90 -8.21 1.44
N PRO A 11 21.14 -8.75 1.27
CA PRO A 11 22.23 -8.05 0.62
C PRO A 11 21.98 -7.74 -0.85
N ASN A 12 20.98 -8.38 -1.45
CA ASN A 12 20.60 -8.18 -2.85
C ASN A 12 19.56 -7.07 -3.03
N VAL A 13 19.05 -6.50 -1.95
CA VAL A 13 18.00 -5.49 -1.96
C VAL A 13 18.58 -4.14 -1.55
N LYS A 14 18.40 -3.14 -2.40
CA LYS A 14 18.72 -1.74 -2.10
C LYS A 14 17.44 -0.96 -1.94
N VAL A 15 17.16 -0.48 -0.74
CA VAL A 15 16.04 0.44 -0.51
C VAL A 15 16.41 1.81 -1.01
N ASN A 16 15.65 2.34 -1.96
CA ASN A 16 15.89 3.65 -2.57
C ASN A 16 15.10 4.75 -1.87
N ARG A 17 13.85 4.48 -1.50
CA ARG A 17 12.93 5.48 -1.00
C ARG A 17 11.82 4.88 -0.13
N LEU A 18 11.44 5.63 0.88
CA LEU A 18 10.37 5.33 1.82
C LEU A 18 9.29 6.41 1.71
N ASP A 19 8.19 6.12 1.02
CA ASP A 19 7.05 7.04 0.92
C ASP A 19 6.12 6.85 2.11
N ILE A 20 6.05 7.86 2.96
CA ILE A 20 5.24 7.86 4.18
C ILE A 20 4.06 8.78 3.98
N ILE A 21 2.86 8.23 4.06
CA ILE A 21 1.61 8.96 3.85
C ILE A 21 0.77 8.84 5.12
N GLY A 22 0.43 9.97 5.74
CA GLY A 22 -0.51 10.01 6.85
C GLY A 22 -1.89 10.42 6.41
N TYR A 23 -2.93 9.82 7.00
CA TYR A 23 -4.33 10.14 6.71
C TYR A 23 -5.13 10.41 7.97
N ALA A 24 -6.09 11.31 7.87
CA ALA A 24 -7.18 11.50 8.81
C ALA A 24 -8.47 10.87 8.26
N SER A 25 -9.43 10.58 9.11
CA SER A 25 -10.79 10.27 8.70
C SER A 25 -11.54 11.55 8.31
N PRO A 26 -12.63 11.43 7.54
CA PRO A 26 -13.35 12.60 7.00
C PRO A 26 -14.01 13.53 8.02
N GLU A 27 -14.26 13.08 9.25
CA GLU A 27 -14.97 13.89 10.25
C GLU A 27 -14.15 15.08 10.75
N GLY A 28 -14.81 16.21 10.91
CA GLY A 28 -14.25 17.41 11.49
C GLY A 28 -13.82 18.45 10.46
N THR A 29 -12.92 19.35 10.85
CA THR A 29 -12.49 20.42 9.93
C THR A 29 -11.29 19.99 9.09
N LEU A 30 -11.25 20.45 7.84
CA LEU A 30 -10.10 20.22 6.94
C LEU A 30 -8.76 20.63 7.57
N ALA A 31 -8.74 21.76 8.31
CA ALA A 31 -7.53 22.24 8.97
C ALA A 31 -7.07 21.31 10.11
N ALA A 32 -8.01 20.74 10.87
CA ALA A 32 -7.69 19.75 11.90
C ALA A 32 -7.21 18.44 11.27
N ASN A 33 -7.89 17.96 10.25
CA ASN A 33 -7.56 16.72 9.53
C ASN A 33 -6.20 16.81 8.82
N LYS A 34 -5.86 17.98 8.27
CA LYS A 34 -4.52 18.23 7.75
C LYS A 34 -3.45 18.04 8.83
N ARG A 35 -3.59 18.70 10.00
CA ARG A 35 -2.64 18.54 11.12
C ARG A 35 -2.55 17.10 11.63
N LEU A 36 -3.69 16.40 11.71
CA LEU A 36 -3.71 14.99 12.13
C LEU A 36 -3.00 14.08 11.13
N SER A 37 -3.18 14.30 9.85
CA SER A 37 -2.49 13.53 8.80
C SER A 37 -0.98 13.79 8.83
N GLU A 38 -0.55 15.05 9.00
CA GLU A 38 0.83 15.43 9.19
C GLU A 38 1.45 14.74 10.41
N GLY A 39 0.78 14.83 11.56
CA GLY A 39 1.25 14.21 12.82
C GLY A 39 1.42 12.69 12.69
N ARG A 40 0.50 12.01 12.01
CA ARG A 40 0.59 10.56 11.76
C ARG A 40 1.75 10.19 10.84
N ALA A 41 1.95 10.96 9.76
CA ALA A 41 3.08 10.73 8.86
C ALA A 41 4.42 10.92 9.57
N MET A 42 4.55 12.00 10.35
CA MET A 42 5.76 12.29 11.14
C MET A 42 6.04 11.22 12.18
N ALA A 43 5.02 10.78 12.92
CA ALA A 43 5.17 9.73 13.93
C ALA A 43 5.65 8.40 13.32
N LEU A 44 5.13 8.02 12.15
CA LEU A 44 5.59 6.82 11.45
C LEU A 44 7.02 6.98 10.94
N ARG A 45 7.39 8.14 10.39
CA ARG A 45 8.77 8.45 9.99
C ARG A 45 9.73 8.30 11.17
N ASP A 46 9.41 8.93 12.30
CA ASP A 46 10.28 8.93 13.48
C ASP A 46 10.45 7.52 14.04
N TYR A 47 9.37 6.74 14.08
CA TYR A 47 9.43 5.32 14.44
C TYR A 47 10.34 4.52 13.49
N LEU A 48 10.19 4.71 12.18
CA LEU A 48 11.02 4.01 11.19
C LEU A 48 12.48 4.44 11.26
N ALA A 49 12.76 5.73 11.43
CA ALA A 49 14.12 6.25 11.59
C ALA A 49 14.79 5.69 12.86
N TYR A 50 14.07 5.63 13.96
CA TYR A 50 14.57 5.02 15.21
C TYR A 50 14.83 3.51 15.06
N ARG A 51 13.94 2.81 14.38
CA ARG A 51 13.96 1.33 14.32
C ARG A 51 14.91 0.77 13.27
N TYR A 52 15.11 1.48 12.14
CA TYR A 52 15.74 0.91 10.95
C TYR A 52 16.96 1.67 10.42
N ASP A 53 17.29 2.81 10.96
CA ASP A 53 18.49 3.60 10.60
C ASP A 53 18.64 3.84 9.08
N PHE A 54 17.54 4.19 8.41
CA PHE A 54 17.58 4.61 7.02
C PHE A 54 18.06 6.06 6.92
N PRO A 55 18.86 6.41 5.91
CA PRO A 55 19.25 7.80 5.67
C PRO A 55 18.07 8.76 5.57
N ARG A 56 18.20 9.95 6.16
CA ARG A 56 17.09 10.93 6.19
C ARG A 56 16.58 11.34 4.82
N ASN A 57 17.43 11.38 3.82
CA ASN A 57 17.10 11.73 2.44
C ASN A 57 16.29 10.64 1.71
N GLN A 58 16.14 9.45 2.28
CA GLN A 58 15.29 8.40 1.74
C GLN A 58 13.81 8.54 2.15
N TYR A 59 13.50 9.35 3.17
CA TYR A 59 12.12 9.55 3.62
C TYR A 59 11.44 10.64 2.79
N TYR A 60 10.38 10.27 2.10
CA TYR A 60 9.48 11.18 1.42
C TYR A 60 8.12 11.19 2.12
N ILE A 61 7.74 12.36 2.65
CA ILE A 61 6.57 12.49 3.51
C ILE A 61 5.46 13.20 2.73
N VAL A 62 4.28 12.57 2.73
CA VAL A 62 3.06 13.10 2.10
C VAL A 62 1.98 13.23 3.18
N PHE A 63 1.35 14.38 3.21
CA PHE A 63 0.21 14.65 4.07
C PHE A 63 -1.05 14.38 3.28
N GLY A 64 -1.63 13.20 3.46
CA GLY A 64 -2.77 12.71 2.67
C GLY A 64 -4.09 13.40 3.02
N GLY A 65 -4.16 14.15 4.14
CA GLY A 65 -5.39 14.78 4.58
C GLY A 65 -6.46 13.76 4.94
N GLU A 66 -7.69 13.98 4.45
CA GLU A 66 -8.84 13.10 4.67
C GLU A 66 -8.79 11.88 3.74
N ASN A 67 -9.00 10.69 4.31
CA ASN A 67 -8.88 9.41 3.58
C ASN A 67 -10.19 9.03 2.86
N TRP A 68 -10.60 9.84 1.90
CA TRP A 68 -11.82 9.59 1.11
C TRP A 68 -11.67 8.35 0.22
N ASP A 69 -10.50 8.15 -0.39
CA ASP A 69 -10.22 6.95 -1.20
C ASP A 69 -10.27 5.66 -0.37
N GLY A 70 -9.79 5.74 0.88
CA GLY A 70 -9.90 4.63 1.83
C GLY A 70 -11.34 4.35 2.25
N LEU A 71 -12.17 5.39 2.38
CA LEU A 71 -13.59 5.24 2.65
C LEU A 71 -14.30 4.56 1.48
N GLU A 72 -14.05 5.01 0.24
CA GLU A 72 -14.66 4.40 -0.95
C GLU A 72 -14.33 2.92 -1.06
N LYS A 73 -13.05 2.55 -0.89
CA LYS A 73 -12.62 1.14 -0.88
C LYS A 73 -13.23 0.32 0.24
N ALA A 74 -13.38 0.89 1.44
CA ALA A 74 -14.04 0.20 2.55
C ALA A 74 -15.52 -0.08 2.24
N LEU A 75 -16.20 0.86 1.58
CA LEU A 75 -17.58 0.69 1.18
C LEU A 75 -17.79 -0.42 0.14
N GLU A 76 -16.80 -0.72 -0.69
CA GLU A 76 -16.89 -1.82 -1.67
C GLU A 76 -17.06 -3.19 -0.99
N THR A 77 -16.53 -3.35 0.21
CA THR A 77 -16.45 -4.64 0.94
C THR A 77 -17.54 -4.84 1.98
N ILE A 78 -18.41 -3.86 2.22
CA ILE A 78 -19.45 -3.92 3.25
C ILE A 78 -20.85 -3.73 2.66
N GLU A 79 -21.85 -4.25 3.36
CA GLU A 79 -23.25 -3.88 3.15
C GLU A 79 -23.58 -2.67 4.01
N LEU A 80 -24.12 -1.64 3.39
CA LEU A 80 -24.54 -0.41 4.05
C LEU A 80 -25.88 0.06 3.46
N GLU A 81 -26.83 0.38 4.29
CA GLU A 81 -28.07 1.02 3.87
C GLU A 81 -27.75 2.37 3.19
N TYR A 82 -28.35 2.62 2.03
CA TYR A 82 -28.07 3.79 1.19
C TYR A 82 -26.63 3.89 0.65
N LYS A 83 -25.91 2.77 0.48
CA LYS A 83 -24.52 2.71 0.01
C LYS A 83 -24.31 3.47 -1.29
N ASP A 84 -25.18 3.28 -2.27
CA ASP A 84 -25.04 3.91 -3.58
C ASP A 84 -25.15 5.46 -3.52
N GLU A 85 -26.05 5.97 -2.66
CA GLU A 85 -26.19 7.41 -2.44
C GLU A 85 -24.96 7.97 -1.70
N VAL A 86 -24.40 7.23 -0.75
CA VAL A 86 -23.14 7.58 -0.06
C VAL A 86 -21.99 7.67 -1.07
N LEU A 87 -21.85 6.65 -1.95
CA LEU A 87 -20.83 6.64 -2.99
C LEU A 87 -21.02 7.78 -4.01
N ASP A 88 -22.24 8.07 -4.38
CA ASP A 88 -22.55 9.20 -5.27
C ASP A 88 -22.06 10.54 -4.67
N ILE A 89 -22.33 10.77 -3.39
CA ILE A 89 -21.84 11.96 -2.68
C ILE A 89 -20.31 12.00 -2.67
N ILE A 90 -19.64 10.88 -2.37
CA ILE A 90 -18.18 10.80 -2.31
C ILE A 90 -17.55 11.11 -3.68
N ARG A 91 -18.12 10.58 -4.75
CA ARG A 91 -17.58 10.72 -6.12
C ARG A 91 -17.88 12.08 -6.76
N ASN A 92 -19.05 12.61 -6.51
CA ASN A 92 -19.55 13.75 -7.28
C ASN A 92 -19.51 15.10 -6.54
N ILE A 93 -19.34 15.12 -5.21
CA ILE A 93 -19.28 16.36 -4.46
C ILE A 93 -17.84 16.64 -4.02
N PRO A 94 -17.21 17.74 -4.46
CA PRO A 94 -15.88 18.15 -3.98
C PRO A 94 -15.86 18.38 -2.47
N ILE A 95 -14.73 18.09 -1.85
CA ILE A 95 -14.54 18.22 -0.39
C ILE A 95 -14.89 19.64 0.07
N GLU A 96 -14.38 20.64 -0.65
CA GLU A 96 -14.56 22.06 -0.36
C GLU A 96 -16.02 22.54 -0.55
N LYS A 97 -16.84 21.75 -1.23
CA LYS A 97 -18.28 22.03 -1.43
C LYS A 97 -19.17 21.31 -0.40
N GLY A 98 -18.57 20.87 0.72
CA GLY A 98 -19.31 20.32 1.84
C GLY A 98 -19.73 18.86 1.67
N ARG A 99 -18.88 18.03 1.06
CA ARG A 99 -19.07 16.58 0.93
C ARG A 99 -19.50 15.93 2.25
N GLU A 100 -18.76 16.17 3.33
CA GLU A 100 -19.09 15.65 4.67
C GLU A 100 -20.46 16.11 5.13
N THR A 101 -20.77 17.42 4.97
CA THR A 101 -22.08 17.98 5.35
C THR A 101 -23.22 17.29 4.62
N LYS A 102 -23.04 16.96 3.33
CA LYS A 102 -24.05 16.20 2.58
C LYS A 102 -24.24 14.79 3.11
N LEU A 103 -23.16 14.10 3.48
CA LEU A 103 -23.27 12.79 4.14
C LEU A 103 -23.97 12.88 5.48
N MET A 104 -23.69 13.91 6.28
CA MET A 104 -24.36 14.14 7.57
C MET A 104 -25.87 14.37 7.43
N GLN A 105 -26.31 14.93 6.32
CA GLN A 105 -27.71 15.22 6.05
C GLN A 105 -28.47 14.06 5.39
N LEU A 106 -27.76 13.14 4.74
CA LEU A 106 -28.34 12.03 4.01
C LEU A 106 -29.16 11.14 4.96
N HIS A 107 -30.44 10.95 4.63
CA HIS A 107 -31.39 10.14 5.44
C HIS A 107 -31.34 10.43 6.94
N GLY A 108 -31.31 11.73 7.30
CA GLY A 108 -31.25 12.16 8.70
C GLY A 108 -29.95 11.73 9.41
N GLY A 109 -28.89 11.48 8.65
CA GLY A 109 -27.57 11.10 9.14
C GLY A 109 -27.42 9.62 9.49
N THR A 110 -28.35 8.76 9.10
CA THR A 110 -28.27 7.32 9.41
C THR A 110 -27.02 6.66 8.85
N PRO A 111 -26.69 6.76 7.56
CA PRO A 111 -25.45 6.19 7.03
C PRO A 111 -24.21 6.86 7.65
N TYR A 112 -24.21 8.17 7.87
CA TYR A 112 -23.07 8.89 8.45
C TYR A 112 -22.74 8.39 9.87
N ARG A 113 -23.74 8.17 10.72
CA ARG A 113 -23.53 7.61 12.08
C ARG A 113 -22.91 6.21 12.04
N TYR A 114 -23.30 5.40 11.07
CA TYR A 114 -22.66 4.09 10.85
C TYR A 114 -21.20 4.24 10.46
N LEU A 115 -20.91 5.10 9.46
CA LEU A 115 -19.54 5.37 9.04
C LEU A 115 -18.66 5.89 10.18
N LEU A 116 -19.17 6.85 10.94
CA LEU A 116 -18.46 7.44 12.07
C LEU A 116 -18.08 6.39 13.12
N LYS A 117 -18.95 5.45 13.41
CA LYS A 117 -18.76 4.44 14.43
C LYS A 117 -17.88 3.27 13.97
N TYR A 118 -18.08 2.78 12.76
CA TYR A 118 -17.52 1.51 12.34
C TYR A 118 -16.43 1.63 11.28
N ILE A 119 -16.42 2.66 10.46
CA ILE A 119 -15.51 2.77 9.31
C ILE A 119 -14.43 3.84 9.53
N PHE A 120 -14.79 5.04 9.95
CA PHE A 120 -13.85 6.15 10.12
C PHE A 120 -12.67 5.84 11.04
N PRO A 121 -12.80 5.06 12.14
CA PRO A 121 -11.64 4.69 12.96
C PRO A 121 -10.54 3.97 12.16
N SER A 122 -10.89 3.13 11.20
CA SER A 122 -9.95 2.39 10.36
C SER A 122 -9.27 3.24 9.29
N LEU A 123 -9.82 4.42 8.99
CA LEU A 123 -9.25 5.35 8.01
C LEU A 123 -8.11 6.21 8.56
N ARG A 124 -7.95 6.23 9.89
CA ARG A 124 -6.92 6.98 10.61
C ARG A 124 -5.61 6.22 10.58
N VAL A 125 -4.90 6.27 9.47
CA VAL A 125 -3.72 5.44 9.22
C VAL A 125 -2.50 6.25 8.79
N ALA A 126 -1.33 5.66 8.99
CA ALA A 126 -0.11 6.06 8.29
C ALA A 126 0.43 4.84 7.53
N ILE A 127 0.79 5.05 6.26
CA ILE A 127 1.23 4.01 5.35
C ILE A 127 2.67 4.30 4.96
N CYS A 128 3.52 3.28 4.94
CA CYS A 128 4.85 3.34 4.37
C CYS A 128 4.92 2.44 3.14
N LYS A 129 5.18 3.03 1.98
CA LYS A 129 5.52 2.32 0.76
C LYS A 129 7.04 2.31 0.62
N VAL A 130 7.61 1.13 0.49
CA VAL A 130 9.06 0.95 0.32
C VAL A 130 9.35 0.77 -1.16
N ASN A 131 10.13 1.69 -1.73
CA ASN A 131 10.66 1.58 -3.08
C ASN A 131 12.07 1.01 -2.99
N TYR A 132 12.28 -0.12 -3.61
CA TYR A 132 13.54 -0.85 -3.57
C TYR A 132 13.87 -1.43 -4.93
N GLU A 133 15.15 -1.68 -5.15
CA GLU A 133 15.71 -2.39 -6.28
C GLU A 133 16.28 -3.72 -5.80
N VAL A 134 16.13 -4.77 -6.58
CA VAL A 134 16.84 -6.02 -6.42
C VAL A 134 17.92 -6.04 -7.49
N ARG A 135 19.17 -6.38 -7.11
CA ARG A 135 20.24 -6.49 -8.10
C ARG A 135 19.94 -7.60 -9.10
N ASP A 136 20.46 -7.45 -10.29
CA ASP A 136 20.43 -8.52 -11.28
C ASP A 136 21.26 -9.72 -10.82
N PHE A 137 20.79 -10.91 -11.14
CA PHE A 137 21.46 -12.17 -10.83
C PHE A 137 22.01 -12.82 -12.09
N SER A 138 23.18 -13.46 -11.97
CA SER A 138 23.65 -14.37 -13.01
C SER A 138 22.69 -15.55 -13.15
N VAL A 139 22.76 -16.25 -14.28
CA VAL A 139 21.91 -17.43 -14.52
C VAL A 139 22.14 -18.51 -13.47
N GLU A 140 23.38 -18.69 -13.02
CA GLU A 140 23.76 -19.65 -11.99
C GLU A 140 23.16 -19.29 -10.64
N GLU A 141 23.27 -18.00 -10.22
CA GLU A 141 22.64 -17.50 -9.01
C GLU A 141 21.11 -17.61 -9.08
N ALA A 142 20.51 -17.26 -10.22
CA ALA A 142 19.08 -17.32 -10.43
C ALA A 142 18.53 -18.75 -10.29
N LYS A 143 19.27 -19.78 -10.74
CA LYS A 143 18.91 -21.20 -10.53
C LYS A 143 18.80 -21.59 -9.06
N GLU A 144 19.59 -21.02 -8.19
CA GLU A 144 19.49 -21.29 -6.75
C GLU A 144 18.42 -20.43 -6.08
N ILE A 145 18.28 -19.17 -6.50
CA ILE A 145 17.31 -18.24 -5.95
C ILE A 145 15.87 -18.67 -6.26
N ILE A 146 15.62 -19.23 -7.44
CA ILE A 146 14.27 -19.65 -7.82
C ILE A 146 13.71 -20.75 -6.93
N LYS A 147 14.57 -21.60 -6.36
CA LYS A 147 14.18 -22.67 -5.45
C LYS A 147 13.75 -22.16 -4.06
N THR A 148 14.25 -21.01 -3.65
CA THR A 148 14.11 -20.50 -2.28
C THR A 148 13.35 -19.16 -2.20
N ARG A 149 13.57 -18.26 -3.16
CA ARG A 149 13.07 -16.90 -3.18
C ARG A 149 12.71 -16.43 -4.60
N PRO A 150 11.81 -17.13 -5.33
CA PRO A 150 11.49 -16.80 -6.71
C PRO A 150 10.98 -15.36 -6.90
N GLN A 151 10.38 -14.75 -5.87
CA GLN A 151 9.92 -13.36 -5.89
C GLN A 151 11.04 -12.33 -6.01
N ASN A 152 12.30 -12.72 -5.88
CA ASN A 152 13.46 -11.84 -6.07
C ASN A 152 13.96 -11.83 -7.52
N LEU A 153 13.47 -12.73 -8.36
CA LEU A 153 13.83 -12.81 -9.77
C LEU A 153 12.84 -12.04 -10.64
N SER A 154 13.36 -11.32 -11.63
CA SER A 154 12.56 -10.75 -12.72
C SER A 154 12.07 -11.84 -13.67
N LEU A 155 11.02 -11.54 -14.43
CA LEU A 155 10.52 -12.44 -15.47
C LEU A 155 11.62 -12.79 -16.51
N ASN A 156 12.47 -11.82 -16.84
CA ASN A 156 13.60 -12.02 -17.75
C ASN A 156 14.63 -13.01 -17.19
N GLU A 157 14.99 -12.91 -15.92
CA GLU A 157 15.91 -13.87 -15.28
C GLU A 157 15.32 -15.27 -15.23
N MET A 158 14.02 -15.40 -14.91
CA MET A 158 13.33 -16.70 -14.97
C MET A 158 13.36 -17.30 -16.39
N PHE A 159 13.15 -16.48 -17.42
CA PHE A 159 13.23 -16.89 -18.81
C PHE A 159 14.66 -17.35 -19.18
N LEU A 160 15.69 -16.61 -18.76
CA LEU A 160 17.09 -17.00 -18.99
C LEU A 160 17.43 -18.33 -18.31
N VAL A 161 16.96 -18.57 -17.09
CA VAL A 161 17.11 -19.85 -16.38
C VAL A 161 16.38 -20.97 -17.14
N ALA A 162 15.13 -20.74 -17.55
CA ALA A 162 14.35 -21.73 -18.31
C ALA A 162 15.11 -22.21 -19.56
N ASN A 163 15.69 -21.28 -20.32
CA ASN A 163 16.45 -21.59 -21.53
C ASN A 163 17.75 -22.36 -21.31
N THR A 164 18.19 -22.58 -20.06
CA THR A 164 19.32 -23.47 -19.76
C THR A 164 18.92 -24.94 -19.71
N TYR A 165 17.63 -25.24 -19.67
CA TYR A 165 17.10 -26.60 -19.66
C TYR A 165 16.62 -27.01 -21.05
N PRO A 166 16.63 -28.33 -21.39
CA PRO A 166 16.07 -28.78 -22.65
C PRO A 166 14.59 -28.41 -22.77
N THR A 167 14.20 -27.88 -23.95
CA THR A 167 12.81 -27.54 -24.22
C THR A 167 11.90 -28.76 -23.99
N GLY A 168 10.86 -28.58 -23.16
CA GLY A 168 9.92 -29.65 -22.81
C GLY A 168 10.37 -30.57 -21.68
N SER A 169 11.54 -30.34 -21.06
CA SER A 169 11.91 -31.02 -19.82
C SER A 169 11.02 -30.56 -18.66
N GLN A 170 10.96 -31.34 -17.58
CA GLN A 170 10.15 -30.97 -16.41
C GLN A 170 10.68 -29.66 -15.78
N GLU A 171 11.99 -29.48 -15.70
CA GLU A 171 12.61 -28.26 -15.20
C GLU A 171 12.24 -27.03 -16.02
N PHE A 172 12.19 -27.17 -17.37
CA PHE A 172 11.73 -26.10 -18.25
C PHE A 172 10.27 -25.72 -17.96
N ILE A 173 9.39 -26.71 -17.81
CA ILE A 173 7.97 -26.50 -17.52
C ILE A 173 7.80 -25.85 -16.15
N ASP A 174 8.47 -26.36 -15.11
CA ASP A 174 8.38 -25.85 -13.73
C ASP A 174 8.80 -24.36 -13.64
N MET A 175 9.76 -23.92 -14.49
CA MET A 175 10.15 -22.52 -14.57
C MET A 175 9.02 -21.63 -15.06
N PHE A 176 8.34 -22.03 -16.14
CA PHE A 176 7.22 -21.27 -16.69
C PHE A 176 6.02 -21.28 -15.76
N GLU A 177 5.71 -22.41 -15.11
CA GLU A 177 4.64 -22.47 -14.10
C GLU A 177 4.94 -21.56 -12.90
N THR A 178 6.20 -21.50 -12.47
CA THR A 178 6.62 -20.59 -11.41
C THR A 178 6.47 -19.13 -11.86
N ALA A 179 6.90 -18.77 -13.06
CA ALA A 179 6.75 -17.43 -13.60
C ALA A 179 5.27 -17.00 -13.68
N VAL A 180 4.39 -17.84 -14.23
CA VAL A 180 2.93 -17.58 -14.32
C VAL A 180 2.28 -17.40 -12.94
N ARG A 181 2.78 -18.12 -11.92
CA ARG A 181 2.26 -17.99 -10.55
C ARG A 181 2.73 -16.71 -9.86
N MET A 182 3.86 -16.13 -10.29
CA MET A 182 4.47 -14.96 -9.67
C MET A 182 4.07 -13.64 -10.33
N TYR A 183 3.70 -13.66 -11.61
CA TYR A 183 3.37 -12.50 -12.45
C TYR A 183 1.99 -12.65 -13.12
#